data_0172d692e24da8c228ada235b3f0365d
#
_entry.id   0172d692e24da8c228ada235b3f0365d
#
_cell.length_a   1.000
_cell.length_b   1.000
_cell.length_c   1.000
_cell.angle_alpha   90.00
_cell.angle_beta   90.00
_cell.angle_gamma   90.00
#
_symmetry.space_group_name_H-M   'P 1'
#
loop_
_entity.id
_entity.type
_entity.pdbx_description
1 polymer ?
#
loop_
_entity_poly.entity_id
_entity_poly.type
_entity_poly.pdbx_seq_one_letter_code
_entity_poly.pdbx_strand_id
1 'polypeptide(L)'
;MPYNSIWSVLFEQEKKHLLACLPNELINRIEHFGSTAVPGLAAKPIIDILVEVTSLEETKKRIAPILESQGYDYFWRPSWGDDIPPFYAWFIKRDTRGNRTHHIHMVEHDFEHWERLLFRDYLIEHPGVAGEYQDLKIRLYKAHPHDRIEYTKGKTEFIVRVTEMAKKYYKQP
;
A
#
# COMPACT_ATOMS: atom_id res chain seq x y z
N MET A 1 7.25 4.97 14.17
CA MET A 1 8.59 4.42 14.43
C MET A 1 9.58 5.03 13.45
N PRO A 2 10.85 5.24 13.81
CA PRO A 2 11.90 5.54 12.83
C PRO A 2 11.95 4.49 11.73
N TYR A 3 12.57 4.83 10.59
CA TYR A 3 12.77 3.87 9.51
C TYR A 3 13.53 2.62 10.00
N ASN A 4 13.12 1.47 9.48
CA ASN A 4 13.77 0.19 9.79
C ASN A 4 13.96 -0.61 8.50
N SER A 5 15.22 -0.93 8.18
CA SER A 5 15.58 -1.71 6.97
C SER A 5 14.96 -3.10 6.90
N ILE A 6 14.50 -3.64 8.04
CA ILE A 6 13.79 -4.93 8.08
C ILE A 6 12.50 -4.90 7.23
N TRP A 7 11.92 -3.72 6.96
CA TRP A 7 10.68 -3.62 6.20
C TRP A 7 10.83 -4.10 4.76
N SER A 8 11.98 -3.85 4.12
CA SER A 8 12.27 -4.40 2.80
C SER A 8 12.42 -5.92 2.82
N VAL A 9 13.01 -6.47 3.89
CA VAL A 9 13.14 -7.91 4.06
C VAL A 9 11.76 -8.55 4.26
N LEU A 10 10.90 -7.96 5.08
CA LEU A 10 9.55 -8.44 5.31
C LEU A 10 8.71 -8.41 4.02
N PHE A 11 8.87 -7.37 3.20
CA PHE A 11 8.26 -7.30 1.89
C PHE A 11 8.71 -8.46 0.98
N GLU A 12 10.02 -8.69 0.87
CA GLU A 12 10.55 -9.75 0.02
C GLU A 12 10.12 -11.16 0.49
N GLN A 13 10.03 -11.37 1.79
CA GLN A 13 9.52 -12.62 2.36
C GLN A 13 8.04 -12.83 1.98
N GLU A 14 7.22 -11.79 2.12
CA GLU A 14 5.81 -11.88 1.78
C GLU A 14 5.60 -12.05 0.27
N LYS A 15 6.35 -11.34 -0.56
CA LYS A 15 6.35 -11.50 -2.02
C LYS A 15 6.65 -12.94 -2.45
N LYS A 16 7.69 -13.54 -1.85
CA LYS A 16 8.03 -14.96 -2.10
C LYS A 16 6.90 -15.89 -1.68
N HIS A 17 6.30 -15.64 -0.53
CA HIS A 17 5.18 -16.43 -0.03
C HIS A 17 3.98 -16.37 -0.99
N LEU A 18 3.57 -15.17 -1.42
CA LEU A 18 2.47 -14.99 -2.36
C LEU A 18 2.72 -15.72 -3.69
N LEU A 19 3.93 -15.60 -4.25
CA LEU A 19 4.29 -16.28 -5.49
C LEU A 19 4.35 -17.82 -5.34
N ALA A 20 4.62 -18.33 -4.15
CA ALA A 20 4.67 -19.75 -3.88
C ALA A 20 3.29 -20.39 -3.67
N CYS A 21 2.31 -19.64 -3.14
CA CYS A 21 1.00 -20.19 -2.78
C CYS A 21 -0.15 -19.78 -3.70
N LEU A 22 0.02 -18.75 -4.54
CA LEU A 22 -1.03 -18.26 -5.41
C LEU A 22 -0.87 -18.76 -6.87
N PRO A 23 -1.97 -18.81 -7.64
CA PRO A 23 -1.90 -19.14 -9.07
C PRO A 23 -1.06 -18.10 -9.84
N ASN A 24 0.11 -18.50 -10.32
CA ASN A 24 1.07 -17.59 -10.94
C ASN A 24 0.53 -16.88 -12.19
N GLU A 25 -0.36 -17.54 -12.93
CA GLU A 25 -0.99 -16.97 -14.12
C GLU A 25 -1.94 -15.79 -13.80
N LEU A 26 -2.30 -15.62 -12.54
CA LEU A 26 -3.13 -14.50 -12.08
C LEU A 26 -2.30 -13.32 -11.56
N ILE A 27 -1.01 -13.49 -11.34
CA ILE A 27 -0.12 -12.48 -10.73
C ILE A 27 0.85 -11.94 -11.77
N ASN A 28 0.77 -10.64 -12.09
CA ASN A 28 1.66 -10.01 -13.05
C ASN A 28 2.81 -9.25 -12.37
N ARG A 29 2.53 -8.59 -11.25
CA ARG A 29 3.49 -7.69 -10.60
C ARG A 29 3.21 -7.59 -9.10
N ILE A 30 4.27 -7.52 -8.29
CA ILE A 30 4.18 -7.30 -6.84
C ILE A 30 5.16 -6.20 -6.46
N GLU A 31 4.66 -5.11 -5.83
CA GLU A 31 5.42 -3.92 -5.47
C GLU A 31 5.26 -3.54 -4.00
N HIS A 32 6.35 -3.16 -3.36
CA HIS A 32 6.33 -2.50 -2.05
C HIS A 32 5.96 -1.03 -2.23
N PHE A 33 4.94 -0.54 -1.53
CA PHE A 33 4.56 0.86 -1.57
C PHE A 33 4.26 1.41 -0.17
N GLY A 34 3.78 2.64 -0.10
CA GLY A 34 3.53 3.29 1.18
C GLY A 34 4.80 3.74 1.91
N SER A 35 4.63 4.19 3.15
CA SER A 35 5.72 4.84 3.90
C SER A 35 6.88 3.90 4.26
N THR A 36 6.62 2.60 4.43
CA THR A 36 7.67 1.62 4.75
C THR A 36 8.56 1.29 3.56
N ALA A 37 8.12 1.62 2.34
CA ALA A 37 8.90 1.45 1.12
C ALA A 37 9.90 2.60 0.85
N VAL A 38 9.80 3.71 1.59
CA VAL A 38 10.68 4.89 1.39
C VAL A 38 11.79 4.88 2.43
N PRO A 39 13.06 4.69 2.02
CA PRO A 39 14.19 4.70 2.93
C PRO A 39 14.28 5.99 3.74
N GLY A 40 14.56 5.86 5.04
CA GLY A 40 14.66 7.00 5.96
C GLY A 40 13.33 7.54 6.47
N LEU A 41 12.19 7.15 5.90
CA LEU A 41 10.88 7.69 6.29
C LEU A 41 10.31 6.96 7.51
N ALA A 42 9.99 7.70 8.58
CA ALA A 42 9.28 7.14 9.74
C ALA A 42 7.86 6.67 9.36
N ALA A 43 7.48 5.48 9.83
CA ALA A 43 6.19 4.87 9.50
C ALA A 43 5.62 4.02 10.64
N LYS A 44 4.36 3.62 10.51
CA LYS A 44 3.82 2.47 11.24
C LYS A 44 4.42 1.20 10.63
N PRO A 45 4.72 0.16 11.42
CA PRO A 45 5.37 -1.06 10.94
C PRO A 45 4.38 -1.98 10.22
N ILE A 46 3.76 -1.47 9.18
CA ILE A 46 2.82 -2.21 8.31
C ILE A 46 3.36 -2.14 6.90
N ILE A 47 3.57 -3.29 6.29
CA ILE A 47 4.09 -3.41 4.93
C ILE A 47 2.91 -3.30 3.97
N ASP A 48 2.88 -2.23 3.18
CA ASP A 48 1.87 -2.04 2.14
C ASP A 48 2.37 -2.66 0.83
N ILE A 49 1.61 -3.60 0.28
CA ILE A 49 1.94 -4.36 -0.94
C ILE A 49 0.86 -4.11 -1.99
N LEU A 50 1.28 -3.78 -3.20
CA LEU A 50 0.42 -3.63 -4.36
C LEU A 50 0.69 -4.78 -5.33
N VAL A 51 -0.36 -5.53 -5.68
CA VAL A 51 -0.30 -6.69 -6.56
C VAL A 51 -1.15 -6.43 -7.79
N GLU A 52 -0.54 -6.56 -8.96
CA GLU A 52 -1.26 -6.58 -10.22
C GLU A 52 -1.78 -7.99 -10.50
N VAL A 53 -3.09 -8.10 -10.62
CA VAL A 53 -3.77 -9.33 -10.97
C VAL A 53 -4.38 -9.22 -12.37
N THR A 54 -4.48 -10.35 -13.07
CA THR A 54 -5.09 -10.40 -14.41
C THR A 54 -6.59 -10.17 -14.37
N SER A 55 -7.26 -10.54 -13.27
CA SER A 55 -8.70 -10.41 -13.08
C SER A 55 -9.06 -10.36 -11.60
N LEU A 56 -9.76 -9.32 -11.20
CA LEU A 56 -10.32 -9.18 -9.85
C LEU A 56 -11.42 -10.22 -9.57
N GLU A 57 -12.16 -10.63 -10.59
CA GLU A 57 -13.18 -11.67 -10.44
C GLU A 57 -12.53 -13.04 -10.15
N GLU A 58 -11.44 -13.40 -10.86
CA GLU A 58 -10.68 -14.61 -10.58
C GLU A 58 -9.93 -14.52 -9.24
N THR A 59 -9.47 -13.33 -8.85
CA THR A 59 -8.89 -13.09 -7.52
C THR A 59 -9.87 -13.45 -6.42
N LYS A 60 -11.12 -13.00 -6.54
CA LYS A 60 -12.20 -13.30 -5.60
C LYS A 60 -12.51 -14.79 -5.51
N LYS A 61 -12.49 -15.50 -6.65
CA LYS A 61 -12.83 -16.93 -6.73
C LYS A 61 -11.69 -17.84 -6.30
N ARG A 62 -10.45 -17.51 -6.65
CA ARG A 62 -9.31 -18.44 -6.58
C ARG A 62 -8.22 -18.01 -5.60
N ILE A 63 -7.98 -16.70 -5.43
CA ILE A 63 -6.95 -16.18 -4.52
C ILE A 63 -7.51 -15.98 -3.11
N ALA A 64 -8.67 -15.35 -2.98
CA ALA A 64 -9.24 -15.04 -1.66
C ALA A 64 -9.39 -16.29 -0.78
N PRO A 65 -9.95 -17.43 -1.25
CA PRO A 65 -10.05 -18.63 -0.43
C PRO A 65 -8.70 -19.18 0.05
N ILE A 66 -7.64 -19.05 -0.77
CA ILE A 66 -6.30 -19.52 -0.41
C ILE A 66 -5.75 -18.68 0.75
N LEU A 67 -5.81 -17.35 0.63
CA LEU A 67 -5.28 -16.45 1.66
C LEU A 67 -6.12 -16.48 2.94
N GLU A 68 -7.45 -16.56 2.85
CA GLU A 68 -8.32 -16.72 4.02
C GLU A 68 -8.01 -18.02 4.77
N SER A 69 -7.73 -19.14 4.06
CA SER A 69 -7.33 -20.40 4.68
C SER A 69 -6.01 -20.31 5.45
N GLN A 70 -5.19 -19.31 5.14
CA GLN A 70 -3.92 -19.01 5.80
C GLN A 70 -4.04 -17.93 6.88
N GLY A 71 -5.27 -17.49 7.19
CA GLY A 71 -5.56 -16.53 8.26
C GLY A 71 -5.45 -15.06 7.84
N TYR A 72 -5.46 -14.75 6.54
CA TYR A 72 -5.59 -13.36 6.09
C TYR A 72 -7.05 -12.94 6.16
N ASP A 73 -7.31 -11.71 6.63
CA ASP A 73 -8.64 -11.10 6.49
C ASP A 73 -8.81 -10.65 5.04
N TYR A 74 -9.96 -10.93 4.44
CA TYR A 74 -10.30 -10.52 3.08
C TYR A 74 -11.42 -9.50 3.06
N PHE A 75 -11.26 -8.45 2.23
CA PHE A 75 -12.26 -7.41 2.00
C PHE A 75 -12.40 -7.10 0.51
N TRP A 76 -13.63 -7.07 0.03
CA TRP A 76 -13.97 -6.46 -1.25
C TRP A 76 -14.31 -5.01 -0.98
N ARG A 77 -13.46 -4.09 -1.43
CA ARG A 77 -13.46 -2.72 -0.95
C ARG A 77 -13.62 -1.71 -2.09
N PRO A 78 -14.49 -0.68 -1.95
CA PRO A 78 -14.52 0.44 -2.87
C PRO A 78 -13.26 1.31 -2.70
N SER A 79 -12.82 1.91 -3.81
CA SER A 79 -11.63 2.79 -3.79
C SER A 79 -11.86 4.08 -3.00
N TRP A 80 -13.09 4.59 -3.00
CA TRP A 80 -13.43 5.94 -2.55
C TRP A 80 -14.33 5.99 -1.31
N GLY A 81 -14.41 4.98 -0.50
CA GLY A 81 -15.08 5.06 0.79
C GLY A 81 -16.60 4.91 0.77
N ASP A 82 -17.27 5.27 -0.31
CA ASP A 82 -18.69 4.98 -0.55
C ASP A 82 -18.80 3.62 -1.23
N ASP A 83 -19.90 2.90 -1.05
CA ASP A 83 -20.11 1.58 -1.66
C ASP A 83 -20.40 1.67 -3.17
N ILE A 84 -19.49 2.30 -3.89
CA ILE A 84 -19.55 2.62 -5.32
C ILE A 84 -18.28 2.12 -6.02
N PRO A 85 -18.40 1.51 -7.21
CA PRO A 85 -17.23 1.11 -8.02
C PRO A 85 -16.28 2.30 -8.29
N PRO A 86 -14.98 2.04 -8.53
CA PRO A 86 -14.36 0.72 -8.69
C PRO A 86 -14.05 0.05 -7.35
N PHE A 87 -14.16 -1.29 -7.33
CA PHE A 87 -13.78 -2.12 -6.19
C PHE A 87 -12.44 -2.81 -6.43
N TYR A 88 -11.78 -3.22 -5.34
CA TYR A 88 -10.56 -4.02 -5.38
C TYR A 88 -10.52 -5.02 -4.22
N ALA A 89 -9.66 -6.03 -4.34
CA ALA A 89 -9.44 -7.00 -3.29
C ALA A 89 -8.37 -6.49 -2.31
N TRP A 90 -8.68 -6.48 -1.03
CA TRP A 90 -7.78 -6.05 0.03
C TRP A 90 -7.63 -7.13 1.08
N PHE A 91 -6.39 -7.48 1.40
CA PHE A 91 -6.08 -8.48 2.42
C PHE A 91 -5.25 -7.86 3.54
N ILE A 92 -5.50 -8.32 4.76
CA ILE A 92 -4.75 -7.94 5.95
C ILE A 92 -4.14 -9.19 6.56
N LYS A 93 -2.81 -9.21 6.68
CA LYS A 93 -2.09 -10.20 7.46
C LYS A 93 -1.86 -9.69 8.87
N ARG A 94 -2.00 -10.59 9.84
CA ARG A 94 -1.78 -10.29 11.26
C ARG A 94 -0.72 -11.21 11.85
N ASP A 95 -0.07 -10.71 12.90
CA ASP A 95 0.78 -11.53 13.76
C ASP A 95 -0.06 -12.38 14.75
N THR A 96 0.61 -13.21 15.53
CA THR A 96 -0.02 -14.07 16.55
C THR A 96 -0.72 -13.30 17.68
N ARG A 97 -0.46 -11.98 17.80
CA ARG A 97 -1.10 -11.07 18.76
C ARG A 97 -2.28 -10.32 18.15
N GLY A 98 -2.60 -10.56 16.88
CA GLY A 98 -3.66 -9.89 16.14
C GLY A 98 -3.29 -8.51 15.56
N ASN A 99 -2.03 -8.06 15.68
CA ASN A 99 -1.59 -6.81 15.08
C ASN A 99 -1.46 -6.95 13.57
N ARG A 100 -1.86 -5.91 12.83
CA ARG A 100 -1.68 -5.86 11.38
C ARG A 100 -0.19 -5.74 11.05
N THR A 101 0.29 -6.61 10.18
CA THR A 101 1.68 -6.62 9.71
C THR A 101 1.79 -6.26 8.24
N HIS A 102 0.84 -6.69 7.42
CA HIS A 102 0.82 -6.40 5.98
C HIS A 102 -0.59 -5.99 5.53
N HIS A 103 -0.63 -5.07 4.59
CA HIS A 103 -1.80 -4.74 3.78
C HIS A 103 -1.49 -5.09 2.33
N ILE A 104 -2.27 -5.95 1.73
CA ILE A 104 -2.08 -6.39 0.35
C ILE A 104 -3.27 -5.90 -0.47
N HIS A 105 -3.00 -5.02 -1.43
CA HIS A 105 -3.98 -4.47 -2.35
C HIS A 105 -3.82 -5.15 -3.70
N MET A 106 -4.82 -5.90 -4.14
CA MET A 106 -4.83 -6.55 -5.44
C MET A 106 -5.74 -5.80 -6.39
N VAL A 107 -5.18 -5.35 -7.50
CA VAL A 107 -5.84 -4.49 -8.49
C VAL A 107 -5.47 -4.93 -9.90
N GLU A 108 -6.30 -4.61 -10.88
CA GLU A 108 -5.99 -4.82 -12.29
C GLU A 108 -5.06 -3.72 -12.82
N HIS A 109 -4.53 -3.93 -14.04
CA HIS A 109 -3.52 -3.07 -14.66
C HIS A 109 -3.91 -1.59 -14.73
N ASP A 110 -5.14 -1.28 -15.05
CA ASP A 110 -5.62 0.09 -15.27
C ASP A 110 -6.08 0.81 -13.99
N PHE A 111 -5.81 0.24 -12.83
CA PHE A 111 -6.31 0.77 -11.57
C PHE A 111 -5.48 1.98 -11.11
N GLU A 112 -6.15 3.02 -10.62
CA GLU A 112 -5.50 4.25 -10.12
C GLU A 112 -4.49 4.05 -8.98
N HIS A 113 -4.58 2.92 -8.26
CA HIS A 113 -3.65 2.59 -7.18
C HIS A 113 -2.18 2.54 -7.64
N TRP A 114 -1.91 2.34 -8.93
CA TRP A 114 -0.56 2.37 -9.50
C TRP A 114 0.11 3.74 -9.40
N GLU A 115 -0.66 4.82 -9.33
CA GLU A 115 -0.12 6.16 -9.10
C GLU A 115 0.59 6.30 -7.75
N ARG A 116 0.29 5.43 -6.79
CA ARG A 116 0.96 5.38 -5.49
C ARG A 116 2.44 5.01 -5.61
N LEU A 117 2.83 4.31 -6.67
CA LEU A 117 4.23 4.03 -6.97
C LEU A 117 4.97 5.30 -7.41
N LEU A 118 4.34 6.16 -8.19
CA LEU A 118 4.90 7.46 -8.57
C LEU A 118 5.19 8.32 -7.33
N PHE A 119 4.25 8.35 -6.39
CA PHE A 119 4.43 9.05 -5.12
C PHE A 119 5.60 8.46 -4.32
N ARG A 120 5.69 7.13 -4.21
CA ARG A 120 6.80 6.43 -3.55
C ARG A 120 8.14 6.80 -4.18
N ASP A 121 8.26 6.64 -5.48
CA ASP A 121 9.51 6.83 -6.22
C ASP A 121 9.97 8.30 -6.13
N TYR A 122 9.03 9.23 -6.24
CA TYR A 122 9.31 10.65 -6.09
C TYR A 122 9.84 10.99 -4.69
N LEU A 123 9.28 10.42 -3.62
CA LEU A 123 9.79 10.61 -2.26
C LEU A 123 11.19 10.01 -2.07
N ILE A 124 11.48 8.88 -2.71
CA ILE A 124 12.81 8.25 -2.66
C ILE A 124 13.85 9.16 -3.30
N GLU A 125 13.54 9.75 -4.47
CA GLU A 125 14.43 10.62 -5.21
C GLU A 125 14.54 12.05 -4.65
N HIS A 126 13.53 12.46 -3.83
CA HIS A 126 13.45 13.81 -3.25
C HIS A 126 13.36 13.77 -1.72
N PRO A 127 14.49 13.53 -1.01
CA PRO A 127 14.50 13.39 0.45
C PRO A 127 13.93 14.60 1.21
N GLY A 128 14.03 15.81 0.65
CA GLY A 128 13.43 17.02 1.23
C GLY A 128 11.90 16.91 1.29
N VAL A 129 11.28 16.46 0.20
CA VAL A 129 9.83 16.24 0.13
C VAL A 129 9.39 15.09 1.05
N ALA A 130 10.20 14.03 1.16
CA ALA A 130 9.98 12.96 2.11
C ALA A 130 10.00 13.47 3.56
N GLY A 131 10.91 14.40 3.90
CA GLY A 131 10.96 15.08 5.18
C GLY A 131 9.70 15.89 5.48
N GLU A 132 9.24 16.70 4.52
CA GLU A 132 7.97 17.44 4.64
C GLU A 132 6.78 16.50 4.93
N TYR A 133 6.73 15.36 4.23
CA TYR A 133 5.69 14.35 4.44
C TYR A 133 5.77 13.72 5.83
N GLN A 134 6.99 13.47 6.32
CA GLN A 134 7.20 12.96 7.67
C GLN A 134 6.69 13.95 8.73
N ASP A 135 7.06 15.22 8.60
CA ASP A 135 6.64 16.28 9.53
C ASP A 135 5.11 16.45 9.52
N LEU A 136 4.49 16.40 8.34
CA LEU A 136 3.03 16.40 8.22
C LEU A 136 2.42 15.22 8.99
N LYS A 137 2.93 14.00 8.80
CA LYS A 137 2.43 12.80 9.51
C LYS A 137 2.56 12.92 11.02
N ILE A 138 3.67 13.47 11.51
CA ILE A 138 3.91 13.67 12.94
C ILE A 138 2.91 14.69 13.51
N ARG A 139 2.68 15.81 12.83
CA ARG A 139 1.69 16.83 13.24
C ARG A 139 0.28 16.23 13.28
N LEU A 140 -0.13 15.53 12.24
CA LEU A 140 -1.44 14.88 12.17
C LEU A 140 -1.63 13.82 13.25
N TYR A 141 -0.61 13.03 13.54
CA TYR A 141 -0.67 12.06 14.62
C TYR A 141 -0.85 12.70 16.00
N LYS A 142 -0.18 13.84 16.25
CA LYS A 142 -0.35 14.60 17.48
C LYS A 142 -1.72 15.27 17.59
N ALA A 143 -2.25 15.77 16.47
CA ALA A 143 -3.56 16.41 16.43
C ALA A 143 -4.73 15.42 16.53
N HIS A 144 -4.56 14.22 15.94
CA HIS A 144 -5.62 13.20 15.81
C HIS A 144 -5.13 11.81 16.27
N PRO A 145 -4.71 11.65 17.56
CA PRO A 145 -4.06 10.41 18.02
C PRO A 145 -4.97 9.18 17.95
N HIS A 146 -6.29 9.40 18.05
CA HIS A 146 -7.31 8.33 18.04
C HIS A 146 -8.28 8.44 16.85
N ASP A 147 -8.18 9.48 16.02
CA ASP A 147 -9.02 9.69 14.86
C ASP A 147 -8.25 9.33 13.58
N ARG A 148 -8.45 8.08 13.14
CA ARG A 148 -7.81 7.55 11.93
C ARG A 148 -8.35 8.21 10.66
N ILE A 149 -9.60 8.65 10.66
CA ILE A 149 -10.25 9.26 9.50
C ILE A 149 -9.64 10.64 9.26
N GLU A 150 -9.61 11.50 10.27
CA GLU A 150 -9.02 12.84 10.16
C GLU A 150 -7.51 12.78 9.90
N TYR A 151 -6.79 11.84 10.53
CA TYR A 151 -5.38 11.58 10.19
C TYR A 151 -5.20 11.24 8.71
N THR A 152 -6.08 10.42 8.13
CA THR A 152 -5.97 10.01 6.72
C THR A 152 -6.35 11.16 5.79
N LYS A 153 -7.43 11.88 6.07
CA LYS A 153 -7.84 13.08 5.31
C LYS A 153 -6.75 14.14 5.28
N GLY A 154 -6.12 14.42 6.43
CA GLY A 154 -5.06 15.44 6.52
C GLY A 154 -3.84 15.19 5.64
N LYS A 155 -3.62 13.95 5.18
CA LYS A 155 -2.54 13.62 4.23
C LYS A 155 -2.95 13.75 2.75
N THR A 156 -4.25 13.75 2.47
CA THR A 156 -4.76 13.61 1.10
C THR A 156 -4.26 14.71 0.18
N GLU A 157 -4.33 15.96 0.60
CA GLU A 157 -3.87 17.10 -0.21
C GLU A 157 -2.39 17.01 -0.55
N PHE A 158 -1.55 16.66 0.43
CA PHE A 158 -0.11 16.47 0.21
C PHE A 158 0.15 15.35 -0.80
N ILE A 159 -0.51 14.21 -0.63
CA ILE A 159 -0.36 13.04 -1.51
C ILE A 159 -0.76 13.39 -2.94
N VAL A 160 -1.91 14.04 -3.13
CA VAL A 160 -2.39 14.47 -4.46
C VAL A 160 -1.39 15.43 -5.10
N ARG A 161 -0.97 16.48 -4.39
CA ARG A 161 0.00 17.46 -4.89
C ARG A 161 1.30 16.80 -5.34
N VAL A 162 1.88 15.95 -4.51
CA VAL A 162 3.16 15.29 -4.81
C VAL A 162 3.00 14.26 -5.92
N THR A 163 1.87 13.55 -6.00
CA THR A 163 1.60 12.62 -7.11
C THR A 163 1.52 13.37 -8.45
N GLU A 164 0.89 14.54 -8.49
CA GLU A 164 0.86 15.36 -9.71
C GLU A 164 2.25 15.91 -10.08
N MET A 165 3.08 16.27 -9.10
CA MET A 165 4.48 16.63 -9.33
C MET A 165 5.26 15.43 -9.91
N ALA A 166 5.10 14.25 -9.35
CA ALA A 166 5.73 13.03 -9.83
C ALA A 166 5.31 12.68 -11.27
N LYS A 167 4.03 12.78 -11.59
CA LYS A 167 3.53 12.58 -12.96
C LYS A 167 4.22 13.50 -13.97
N LYS A 168 4.40 14.78 -13.62
CA LYS A 168 5.10 15.75 -14.47
C LYS A 168 6.58 15.43 -14.58
N TYR A 169 7.21 15.08 -13.48
CA TYR A 169 8.63 14.75 -13.41
C TYR A 169 8.99 13.54 -14.27
N TYR A 170 8.23 12.43 -14.15
CA TYR A 170 8.48 11.20 -14.89
C TYR A 170 7.95 11.19 -16.33
N LYS A 171 7.12 12.17 -16.72
CA LYS A 171 6.64 12.34 -18.10
C LYS A 171 7.51 13.26 -18.95
N GLN A 172 8.54 13.87 -18.39
CA GLN A 172 9.48 14.67 -19.18
C GLN A 172 10.35 13.73 -20.03
N PRO A 173 10.48 14.00 -21.35
CA PRO A 173 11.25 13.18 -22.28
C PRO A 173 12.74 13.24 -21.99
#